data_d5cd9017fa58b8bf7ebb48800e3db497
#
_entry.id   d5cd9017fa58b8bf7ebb48800e3db497
#
_cell.length_a   1.000
_cell.length_b   1.000
_cell.length_c   1.000
_cell.angle_alpha   90.00
_cell.angle_beta   90.00
_cell.angle_gamma   90.00
#
_symmetry.space_group_name_H-M   'P 1'
#
loop_
_entity.id
_entity.type
_entity.pdbx_description
1 polymer ?
#
loop_
_entity_poly.entity_id
_entity_poly.type
_entity_poly.pdbx_seq_one_letter_code
_entity_poly.pdbx_strand_id
1 'polypeptide(L)'
;MIYTALGDSITYGDNATSPRLAYPQLIVSDYNRSTPRPIRGYVLARSGWTSGNLLDAVLRQGSDMIRQSSVVSVWIGGVDLANSAIDPLVNGGPFPNMGILFQFRRNLSALLGHIRKISSARIVCCTQYNPFPSNSLAVEWISRLNETTHGIAASYGAKVAPAHRWFEGKQAELIDGYRGGQLEDLLGGTLPIHPNNQGHRVIANGLAPYLFPKTSVSSKKKK
;
A
#
# COMPACT_ATOMS: atom_id res chain seq x y z
N MET A 1 5.83 12.96 17.01
CA MET A 1 5.05 12.72 15.76
C MET A 1 4.61 11.26 15.71
N ILE A 2 3.42 10.97 15.16
CA ILE A 2 2.92 9.59 15.01
C ILE A 2 2.70 9.30 13.52
N TYR A 3 3.24 8.18 13.06
CA TYR A 3 3.01 7.58 11.75
C TYR A 3 2.13 6.34 11.90
N THR A 4 1.05 6.25 11.14
CA THR A 4 0.18 5.07 11.09
C THR A 4 0.16 4.49 9.67
N ALA A 5 0.51 3.21 9.56
CA ALA A 5 0.42 2.44 8.32
C ALA A 5 -0.85 1.59 8.32
N LEU A 6 -1.70 1.78 7.32
CA LEU A 6 -2.95 1.07 7.10
C LEU A 6 -2.83 0.22 5.85
N GLY A 7 -3.26 -1.06 5.90
CA GLY A 7 -3.18 -1.88 4.70
C GLY A 7 -3.48 -3.36 4.88
N ASP A 8 -2.96 -4.12 3.93
CA ASP A 8 -3.07 -5.57 3.83
C ASP A 8 -1.77 -6.29 4.23
N SER A 9 -1.52 -7.46 3.64
CA SER A 9 -0.32 -8.28 3.84
C SER A 9 1.00 -7.54 3.60
N ILE A 10 1.06 -6.65 2.61
CA ILE A 10 2.28 -5.88 2.31
C ILE A 10 2.60 -4.93 3.47
N THR A 11 1.59 -4.27 4.02
CA THR A 11 1.73 -3.37 5.17
C THR A 11 1.95 -4.15 6.48
N TYR A 12 1.35 -5.33 6.60
CA TYR A 12 1.58 -6.23 7.73
C TYR A 12 3.03 -6.74 7.76
N GLY A 13 3.62 -6.95 6.57
CA GLY A 13 5.02 -7.35 6.42
C GLY A 13 5.19 -8.82 6.10
N ASP A 14 4.23 -9.41 5.39
CA ASP A 14 4.36 -10.79 4.91
C ASP A 14 5.64 -10.96 4.09
N ASN A 15 6.31 -12.10 4.26
CA ASN A 15 7.60 -12.48 3.66
C ASN A 15 8.80 -11.60 4.08
N ALA A 16 8.62 -10.62 4.98
CA ALA A 16 9.75 -10.08 5.72
C ALA A 16 10.25 -11.13 6.72
N THR A 17 11.54 -11.47 6.71
CA THR A 17 12.10 -12.50 7.60
C THR A 17 12.06 -12.11 9.09
N SER A 18 11.72 -10.87 9.40
CA SER A 18 11.49 -10.35 10.74
C SER A 18 10.52 -9.17 10.68
N PRO A 19 9.66 -8.97 11.67
CA PRO A 19 8.80 -7.77 11.75
C PRO A 19 9.57 -6.45 11.64
N ARG A 20 10.83 -6.42 12.11
CA ARG A 20 11.69 -5.23 12.00
C ARG A 20 12.10 -4.89 10.57
N LEU A 21 11.99 -5.83 9.64
CA LEU A 21 12.30 -5.68 8.23
C LEU A 21 11.07 -5.35 7.37
N ALA A 22 9.88 -5.36 7.94
CA ALA A 22 8.69 -4.83 7.29
C ALA A 22 8.81 -3.33 7.05
N TYR A 23 8.34 -2.84 5.90
CA TYR A 23 8.58 -1.45 5.47
C TYR A 23 8.11 -0.39 6.49
N PRO A 24 7.00 -0.54 7.23
CA PRO A 24 6.61 0.47 8.20
C PRO A 24 7.63 0.62 9.33
N GLN A 25 8.20 -0.50 9.79
CA GLN A 25 9.21 -0.51 10.85
C GLN A 25 10.55 0.05 10.36
N LEU A 26 10.92 -0.25 9.11
CA LEU A 26 12.11 0.32 8.47
C LEU A 26 12.00 1.84 8.38
N ILE A 27 10.85 2.37 7.95
CA ILE A 27 10.60 3.82 7.88
C ILE A 27 10.78 4.48 9.25
N VAL A 28 10.18 3.91 10.29
CA VAL A 28 10.29 4.44 11.66
C VAL A 28 11.73 4.41 12.16
N SER A 29 12.41 3.29 11.96
CA SER A 29 13.81 3.12 12.37
C SER A 29 14.73 4.11 11.66
N ASP A 30 14.60 4.25 10.34
CA ASP A 30 15.47 5.14 9.55
C ASP A 30 15.20 6.60 9.87
N TYR A 31 13.94 6.99 10.04
CA TYR A 31 13.59 8.34 10.45
C TYR A 31 14.20 8.67 11.81
N ASN A 32 14.05 7.77 12.79
CA ASN A 32 14.53 7.99 14.16
C ASN A 32 16.06 8.06 14.25
N ARG A 33 16.77 7.40 13.31
CA ARG A 33 18.24 7.54 13.20
C ARG A 33 18.68 8.84 12.55
N SER A 34 17.83 9.43 11.72
CA SER A 34 18.17 10.62 10.91
C SER A 34 17.71 11.94 11.53
N THR A 35 16.96 11.91 12.64
CA THR A 35 16.39 13.13 13.25
C THR A 35 16.42 13.06 14.79
N PRO A 36 16.65 14.21 15.46
CA PRO A 36 16.58 14.29 16.91
C PRO A 36 15.14 14.24 17.47
N ARG A 37 14.13 14.30 16.61
CA ARG A 37 12.71 14.24 17.00
C ARG A 37 12.10 12.91 16.55
N PRO A 38 12.14 11.87 17.40
CA PRO A 38 11.68 10.54 17.02
C PRO A 38 10.18 10.51 16.75
N ILE A 39 9.79 9.58 15.89
CA ILE A 39 8.39 9.25 15.64
C ILE A 39 8.04 7.91 16.27
N ARG A 40 6.76 7.72 16.59
CA ARG A 40 6.18 6.42 16.89
C ARG A 40 5.45 5.92 15.66
N GLY A 41 5.57 4.61 15.38
CA GLY A 41 4.87 3.94 14.29
C GLY A 41 3.78 3.03 14.83
N TYR A 42 2.62 3.05 14.19
CA TYR A 42 1.55 2.08 14.37
C TYR A 42 1.23 1.41 13.05
N VAL A 43 0.83 0.15 13.13
CA VAL A 43 0.40 -0.64 11.98
C VAL A 43 -0.99 -1.17 12.26
N LEU A 44 -1.95 -0.87 11.40
CA LEU A 44 -3.27 -1.48 11.36
C LEU A 44 -3.41 -2.15 10.00
N ALA A 45 -2.99 -3.37 9.93
CA ALA A 45 -2.94 -4.18 8.72
C ALA A 45 -3.02 -5.66 9.08
N ARG A 46 -3.49 -6.47 8.13
CA ARG A 46 -3.51 -7.92 8.28
C ARG A 46 -3.42 -8.59 6.92
N SER A 47 -2.76 -9.74 6.86
CA SER A 47 -2.72 -10.58 5.68
C SER A 47 -4.12 -10.95 5.21
N GLY A 48 -4.36 -10.86 3.90
CA GLY A 48 -5.65 -11.17 3.28
C GLY A 48 -6.74 -10.10 3.41
N TRP A 49 -6.46 -8.93 4.01
CA TRP A 49 -7.46 -7.88 4.08
C TRP A 49 -7.77 -7.25 2.73
N THR A 50 -9.06 -7.18 2.42
CA THR A 50 -9.62 -6.36 1.34
C THR A 50 -9.80 -4.91 1.80
N SER A 51 -10.13 -4.03 0.86
CA SER A 51 -10.49 -2.64 1.17
C SER A 51 -11.67 -2.53 2.15
N GLY A 52 -12.62 -3.47 2.09
CA GLY A 52 -13.74 -3.56 3.02
C GLY A 52 -13.29 -3.94 4.43
N ASN A 53 -12.42 -4.94 4.55
CA ASN A 53 -11.88 -5.35 5.86
C ASN A 53 -11.09 -4.22 6.53
N LEU A 54 -10.27 -3.50 5.75
CA LEU A 54 -9.52 -2.36 6.28
C LEU A 54 -10.44 -1.23 6.75
N LEU A 55 -11.48 -0.89 5.97
CA LEU A 55 -12.47 0.11 6.35
C LEU A 55 -13.15 -0.27 7.67
N ASP A 56 -13.63 -1.51 7.80
CA ASP A 56 -14.25 -2.01 9.03
C ASP A 56 -13.31 -1.95 10.22
N ALA A 57 -12.05 -2.36 10.05
CA ALA A 57 -11.05 -2.31 11.12
C ALA A 57 -10.78 -0.87 11.59
N VAL A 58 -10.68 0.08 10.65
CA VAL A 58 -10.48 1.49 10.97
C VAL A 58 -11.68 2.05 11.74
N LEU A 59 -12.91 1.75 11.32
CA LEU A 59 -14.12 2.23 11.97
C LEU A 59 -14.29 1.67 13.38
N ARG A 60 -13.94 0.39 13.59
CA ARG A 60 -14.15 -0.30 14.88
C ARG A 60 -13.05 -0.01 15.91
N GLN A 61 -11.79 0.07 15.48
CA GLN A 61 -10.65 0.12 16.42
C GLN A 61 -9.52 1.07 16.02
N GLY A 62 -9.50 1.58 14.79
CA GLY A 62 -8.40 2.41 14.27
C GLY A 62 -8.57 3.91 14.50
N SER A 63 -9.79 4.36 14.81
CA SER A 63 -10.10 5.80 14.82
C SER A 63 -9.27 6.61 15.82
N ASP A 64 -9.04 6.09 17.02
CA ASP A 64 -8.25 6.83 18.04
C ASP A 64 -6.78 6.95 17.68
N MET A 65 -6.21 5.90 17.09
CA MET A 65 -4.85 5.90 16.56
C MET A 65 -4.70 6.91 15.42
N ILE A 66 -5.66 6.93 14.49
CA ILE A 66 -5.67 7.85 13.34
C ILE A 66 -5.85 9.30 13.80
N ARG A 67 -6.69 9.55 14.79
CA ARG A 67 -6.90 10.90 15.37
C ARG A 67 -5.61 11.51 15.90
N GLN A 68 -4.72 10.69 16.47
CA GLN A 68 -3.43 11.09 17.00
C GLN A 68 -2.31 11.17 15.95
N SER A 69 -2.57 10.64 14.74
CA SER A 69 -1.55 10.55 13.70
C SER A 69 -1.22 11.89 13.08
N SER A 70 0.05 12.14 12.85
CA SER A 70 0.54 13.25 12.02
C SER A 70 0.60 12.84 10.54
N VAL A 71 0.82 11.55 10.28
CA VAL A 71 0.97 10.98 8.93
C VAL A 71 0.32 9.60 8.89
N VAL A 72 -0.42 9.33 7.81
CA VAL A 72 -1.07 8.03 7.54
C VAL A 72 -0.69 7.56 6.14
N SER A 73 -0.18 6.35 5.99
CA SER A 73 -0.11 5.67 4.70
C SER A 73 -1.25 4.67 4.55
N VAL A 74 -1.74 4.52 3.32
CA VAL A 74 -2.78 3.55 2.95
C VAL A 74 -2.28 2.74 1.78
N TRP A 75 -2.15 1.42 1.97
CA TRP A 75 -1.80 0.47 0.90
C TRP A 75 -2.76 -0.69 0.93
N ILE A 76 -3.69 -0.73 -0.01
CA ILE A 76 -4.80 -1.68 -0.04
C ILE A 76 -5.31 -1.84 -1.48
N GLY A 77 -5.97 -2.96 -1.77
CA GLY A 77 -6.66 -3.23 -3.02
C GLY A 77 -6.11 -4.42 -3.81
N GLY A 78 -4.88 -4.85 -3.51
CA GLY A 78 -4.30 -6.05 -4.14
C GLY A 78 -5.14 -7.30 -3.89
N VAL A 79 -5.62 -7.49 -2.65
CA VAL A 79 -6.47 -8.62 -2.26
C VAL A 79 -7.85 -8.53 -2.89
N ASP A 80 -8.41 -7.32 -3.09
CA ASP A 80 -9.69 -7.13 -3.79
C ASP A 80 -9.60 -7.72 -5.21
N LEU A 81 -8.49 -7.43 -5.94
CA LEU A 81 -8.25 -8.00 -7.27
C LEU A 81 -7.93 -9.51 -7.22
N ALA A 82 -7.05 -9.95 -6.31
CA ALA A 82 -6.62 -11.34 -6.23
C ALA A 82 -7.80 -12.28 -5.98
N ASN A 83 -8.69 -11.95 -5.02
CA ASN A 83 -9.88 -12.75 -4.73
C ASN A 83 -10.81 -12.90 -5.94
N SER A 84 -10.83 -11.90 -6.82
CA SER A 84 -11.67 -11.95 -8.02
C SER A 84 -11.03 -12.67 -9.20
N ALA A 85 -9.70 -12.84 -9.18
CA ALA A 85 -8.96 -13.55 -10.22
C ALA A 85 -8.80 -15.05 -9.91
N ILE A 86 -8.68 -15.42 -8.64
CA ILE A 86 -8.44 -16.81 -8.22
C ILE A 86 -9.59 -17.74 -8.62
N ASP A 87 -10.84 -17.34 -8.37
CA ASP A 87 -11.99 -18.19 -8.68
C ASP A 87 -12.11 -18.53 -10.18
N PRO A 88 -12.05 -17.55 -11.10
CA PRO A 88 -11.98 -17.85 -12.53
C PRO A 88 -10.78 -18.70 -12.96
N LEU A 89 -9.61 -18.54 -12.32
CA LEU A 89 -8.43 -19.33 -12.62
C LEU A 89 -8.60 -20.80 -12.21
N VAL A 90 -9.26 -21.07 -11.10
CA VAL A 90 -9.42 -22.43 -10.54
C VAL A 90 -10.62 -23.14 -11.18
N ASN A 91 -11.75 -22.45 -11.31
CA ASN A 91 -13.03 -23.06 -11.67
C ASN A 91 -13.47 -22.76 -13.11
N GLY A 92 -12.73 -21.93 -13.83
CA GLY A 92 -13.15 -21.43 -15.14
C GLY A 92 -14.35 -20.49 -15.02
N GLY A 93 -14.28 -19.33 -15.63
CA GLY A 93 -15.36 -18.35 -15.57
C GLY A 93 -14.92 -16.98 -16.08
N PRO A 94 -15.84 -16.00 -16.11
CA PRO A 94 -15.48 -14.67 -16.53
C PRO A 94 -14.52 -14.02 -15.50
N PHE A 95 -13.42 -13.49 -15.98
CA PHE A 95 -12.48 -12.71 -15.19
C PHE A 95 -13.14 -11.48 -14.54
N PRO A 96 -12.45 -10.78 -13.62
CA PRO A 96 -13.03 -9.75 -12.76
C PRO A 96 -13.99 -8.82 -13.49
N ASN A 97 -15.14 -8.58 -12.90
CA ASN A 97 -16.08 -7.61 -13.42
C ASN A 97 -15.84 -6.23 -12.80
N MET A 98 -16.31 -5.16 -13.44
CA MET A 98 -16.16 -3.78 -12.98
C MET A 98 -16.71 -3.54 -11.55
N GLY A 99 -17.56 -4.43 -11.04
CA GLY A 99 -18.11 -4.37 -9.68
C GLY A 99 -17.04 -4.32 -8.59
N ILE A 100 -15.88 -4.97 -8.83
CA ILE A 100 -14.77 -4.99 -7.87
C ILE A 100 -14.14 -3.60 -7.75
N LEU A 101 -13.86 -2.95 -8.87
CA LEU A 101 -13.32 -1.58 -8.87
C LEU A 101 -14.32 -0.59 -8.27
N PHE A 102 -15.62 -0.79 -8.53
CA PHE A 102 -16.67 0.02 -7.91
C PHE A 102 -16.69 -0.17 -6.39
N GLN A 103 -16.61 -1.41 -5.89
CA GLN A 103 -16.56 -1.71 -4.46
C GLN A 103 -15.30 -1.16 -3.81
N PHE A 104 -14.13 -1.36 -4.42
CA PHE A 104 -12.86 -0.80 -3.98
C PHE A 104 -12.92 0.74 -3.90
N ARG A 105 -13.44 1.39 -4.96
CA ARG A 105 -13.64 2.85 -5.01
C ARG A 105 -14.49 3.33 -3.84
N ARG A 106 -15.61 2.67 -3.58
CA ARG A 106 -16.52 3.00 -2.48
C ARG A 106 -15.83 2.88 -1.13
N ASN A 107 -15.14 1.77 -0.89
CA ASN A 107 -14.46 1.49 0.37
C ASN A 107 -13.30 2.46 0.61
N LEU A 108 -12.44 2.68 -0.39
CA LEU A 108 -11.32 3.62 -0.26
C LEU A 108 -11.81 5.06 -0.05
N SER A 109 -12.88 5.47 -0.75
CA SER A 109 -13.51 6.78 -0.58
C SER A 109 -14.05 6.95 0.86
N ALA A 110 -14.76 5.95 1.38
CA ALA A 110 -15.27 5.97 2.75
C ALA A 110 -14.13 6.01 3.79
N LEU A 111 -13.06 5.23 3.56
CA LEU A 111 -11.88 5.22 4.42
C LEU A 111 -11.20 6.60 4.47
N LEU A 112 -10.88 7.18 3.30
CA LEU A 112 -10.22 8.49 3.26
C LEU A 112 -11.13 9.60 3.80
N GLY A 113 -12.43 9.54 3.51
CA GLY A 113 -13.43 10.46 4.08
C GLY A 113 -13.47 10.38 5.60
N HIS A 114 -13.46 9.18 6.17
CA HIS A 114 -13.42 8.99 7.62
C HIS A 114 -12.12 9.55 8.22
N ILE A 115 -10.95 9.23 7.63
CA ILE A 115 -9.66 9.75 8.10
C ILE A 115 -9.67 11.29 8.09
N ARG A 116 -10.16 11.93 7.04
CA ARG A 116 -10.26 13.40 6.94
C ARG A 116 -11.21 14.00 7.96
N LYS A 117 -12.30 13.28 8.28
CA LYS A 117 -13.27 13.74 9.28
C LYS A 117 -12.67 13.81 10.68
N ILE A 118 -11.76 12.89 11.03
CA ILE A 118 -11.25 12.72 12.40
C ILE A 118 -9.81 13.21 12.59
N SER A 119 -9.08 13.51 11.52
CA SER A 119 -7.66 13.86 11.59
C SER A 119 -7.24 14.84 10.49
N SER A 120 -6.32 15.73 10.83
CA SER A 120 -5.60 16.58 9.89
C SER A 120 -4.31 15.94 9.34
N ALA A 121 -4.09 14.65 9.61
CA ALA A 121 -2.89 13.93 9.19
C ALA A 121 -2.62 14.06 7.68
N ARG A 122 -1.35 14.11 7.31
CA ARG A 122 -0.96 13.89 5.92
C ARG A 122 -1.33 12.47 5.52
N ILE A 123 -2.11 12.32 4.45
CA ILE A 123 -2.46 10.99 3.90
C ILE A 123 -1.61 10.74 2.66
N VAL A 124 -1.04 9.53 2.58
CA VAL A 124 -0.32 9.03 1.41
C VAL A 124 -0.90 7.68 1.02
N CYS A 125 -1.52 7.60 -0.16
CA CYS A 125 -1.95 6.32 -0.73
C CYS A 125 -0.83 5.73 -1.58
N CYS A 126 -0.62 4.43 -1.51
CA CYS A 126 0.34 3.74 -2.37
C CYS A 126 -0.41 3.11 -3.56
N THR A 127 0.18 3.19 -4.75
CA THR A 127 -0.29 2.38 -5.88
C THR A 127 0.15 0.93 -5.70
N GLN A 128 -0.56 0.00 -6.35
CA GLN A 128 -0.23 -1.42 -6.33
C GLN A 128 0.80 -1.72 -7.42
N TYR A 129 1.87 -2.43 -7.07
CA TYR A 129 2.79 -2.99 -8.07
C TYR A 129 2.18 -4.23 -8.72
N ASN A 130 2.70 -4.58 -9.90
CA ASN A 130 2.24 -5.76 -10.63
C ASN A 130 3.23 -6.93 -10.46
N PRO A 131 2.86 -7.99 -9.73
CA PRO A 131 3.68 -9.21 -9.65
C PRO A 131 3.60 -10.08 -10.91
N PHE A 132 2.66 -9.79 -11.84
CA PHE A 132 2.40 -10.59 -13.05
C PHE A 132 2.55 -9.76 -14.34
N PRO A 133 3.73 -9.18 -14.60
CA PRO A 133 3.94 -8.27 -15.73
C PRO A 133 3.81 -8.97 -17.10
N SER A 134 3.96 -10.30 -17.14
CA SER A 134 3.81 -11.09 -18.36
C SER A 134 2.36 -11.45 -18.71
N ASN A 135 1.40 -11.06 -17.83
CA ASN A 135 -0.02 -11.30 -18.04
C ASN A 135 -0.76 -9.99 -18.34
N SER A 136 -1.32 -9.86 -19.55
CA SER A 136 -1.98 -8.63 -20.02
C SER A 136 -3.20 -8.24 -19.17
N LEU A 137 -3.94 -9.23 -18.66
CA LEU A 137 -5.10 -9.00 -17.80
C LEU A 137 -4.67 -8.39 -16.46
N ALA A 138 -3.62 -8.93 -15.83
CA ALA A 138 -3.07 -8.37 -14.60
C ALA A 138 -2.56 -6.94 -14.81
N VAL A 139 -1.87 -6.68 -15.93
CA VAL A 139 -1.42 -5.33 -16.29
C VAL A 139 -2.60 -4.36 -16.37
N GLU A 140 -3.67 -4.73 -17.07
CA GLU A 140 -4.86 -3.89 -17.23
C GLU A 140 -5.54 -3.62 -15.88
N TRP A 141 -5.83 -4.66 -15.09
CA TRP A 141 -6.59 -4.50 -13.85
C TRP A 141 -5.84 -3.78 -12.75
N ILE A 142 -4.53 -3.98 -12.64
CA ILE A 142 -3.69 -3.24 -11.70
C ILE A 142 -3.57 -1.77 -12.13
N SER A 143 -3.49 -1.48 -13.44
CA SER A 143 -3.54 -0.10 -13.95
C SER A 143 -4.84 0.59 -13.55
N ARG A 144 -5.99 -0.05 -13.80
CA ARG A 144 -7.32 0.47 -13.42
C ARG A 144 -7.47 0.70 -11.91
N LEU A 145 -6.93 -0.22 -11.09
CA LEU A 145 -6.90 -0.06 -9.63
C LEU A 145 -6.07 1.17 -9.22
N ASN A 146 -4.91 1.34 -9.85
CA ASN A 146 -4.02 2.46 -9.58
C ASN A 146 -4.63 3.80 -10.01
N GLU A 147 -5.27 3.87 -11.18
CA GLU A 147 -6.02 5.04 -11.64
C GLU A 147 -7.16 5.39 -10.67
N THR A 148 -7.90 4.38 -10.21
CA THR A 148 -8.94 4.55 -9.20
C THR A 148 -8.38 5.12 -7.91
N THR A 149 -7.23 4.60 -7.44
CA THR A 149 -6.53 5.10 -6.26
C THR A 149 -6.11 6.56 -6.42
N HIS A 150 -5.56 6.93 -7.58
CA HIS A 150 -5.19 8.31 -7.92
C HIS A 150 -6.39 9.26 -7.86
N GLY A 151 -7.49 8.90 -8.51
CA GLY A 151 -8.69 9.73 -8.56
C GLY A 151 -9.29 9.98 -7.18
N ILE A 152 -9.37 8.92 -6.34
CA ILE A 152 -9.90 9.06 -4.98
C ILE A 152 -8.94 9.84 -4.09
N ALA A 153 -7.65 9.54 -4.13
CA ALA A 153 -6.64 10.26 -3.35
C ALA A 153 -6.70 11.77 -3.62
N ALA A 154 -6.82 12.16 -4.90
CA ALA A 154 -6.97 13.57 -5.30
C ALA A 154 -8.21 14.22 -4.68
N SER A 155 -9.35 13.54 -4.67
CA SER A 155 -10.62 14.04 -4.10
C SER A 155 -10.54 14.32 -2.59
N TYR A 156 -9.63 13.66 -1.89
CA TYR A 156 -9.41 13.86 -0.45
C TYR A 156 -8.11 14.59 -0.12
N GLY A 157 -7.43 15.20 -1.09
CA GLY A 157 -6.17 15.92 -0.87
C GLY A 157 -5.05 15.01 -0.35
N ALA A 158 -5.12 13.70 -0.63
CA ALA A 158 -4.07 12.76 -0.31
C ALA A 158 -2.99 12.77 -1.40
N LYS A 159 -1.75 12.46 -1.02
CA LYS A 159 -0.66 12.24 -1.98
C LYS A 159 -0.67 10.79 -2.44
N VAL A 160 -0.14 10.53 -3.63
CA VAL A 160 0.03 9.16 -4.14
C VAL A 160 1.52 8.87 -4.30
N ALA A 161 1.96 7.80 -3.66
CA ALA A 161 3.30 7.24 -3.80
C ALA A 161 3.28 6.16 -4.90
N PRO A 162 4.10 6.28 -5.96
CA PRO A 162 4.04 5.43 -7.13
C PRO A 162 4.77 4.09 -6.92
N ALA A 163 4.28 3.26 -5.99
CA ALA A 163 4.96 2.01 -5.63
C ALA A 163 5.08 1.02 -6.80
N HIS A 164 4.16 1.09 -7.77
CA HIS A 164 4.27 0.30 -9.00
C HIS A 164 5.59 0.53 -9.73
N ARG A 165 6.11 1.78 -9.74
CA ARG A 165 7.37 2.12 -10.42
C ARG A 165 8.59 1.57 -9.70
N TRP A 166 8.52 1.35 -8.40
CA TRP A 166 9.66 0.84 -7.64
C TRP A 166 9.93 -0.63 -7.91
N PHE A 167 8.91 -1.37 -8.35
CA PHE A 167 8.97 -2.79 -8.67
C PHE A 167 9.08 -3.08 -10.17
N GLU A 168 8.82 -2.08 -11.02
CA GLU A 168 8.83 -2.25 -12.48
C GLU A 168 10.17 -2.78 -12.97
N GLY A 169 10.14 -3.94 -13.65
CA GLY A 169 11.33 -4.65 -14.13
C GLY A 169 12.21 -5.29 -13.05
N LYS A 170 11.79 -5.26 -11.77
CA LYS A 170 12.56 -5.77 -10.63
C LYS A 170 11.81 -6.82 -9.80
N GLN A 171 10.74 -7.39 -10.34
CA GLN A 171 9.91 -8.34 -9.62
C GLN A 171 10.71 -9.53 -9.11
N ALA A 172 11.59 -10.09 -9.94
CA ALA A 172 12.44 -11.23 -9.58
C ALA A 172 13.41 -10.94 -8.42
N GLU A 173 13.81 -9.68 -8.27
CA GLU A 173 14.72 -9.23 -7.20
C GLU A 173 13.97 -8.90 -5.91
N LEU A 174 12.75 -8.37 -6.02
CA LEU A 174 12.04 -7.72 -4.91
C LEU A 174 10.88 -8.55 -4.35
N ILE A 175 10.38 -9.55 -5.09
CA ILE A 175 9.25 -10.41 -4.69
C ILE A 175 9.77 -11.77 -4.26
N ASP A 176 9.31 -12.22 -3.10
CA ASP A 176 9.67 -13.53 -2.58
C ASP A 176 9.04 -14.65 -3.42
N GLY A 177 9.85 -15.67 -3.75
CA GLY A 177 9.38 -16.80 -4.54
C GLY A 177 8.92 -16.45 -5.96
N TYR A 178 9.32 -15.28 -6.51
CA TYR A 178 8.97 -14.87 -7.87
C TYR A 178 9.36 -15.94 -8.91
N ARG A 179 8.48 -16.13 -9.90
CA ARG A 179 8.66 -17.10 -10.98
C ARG A 179 8.63 -16.42 -12.35
N GLY A 180 7.64 -16.77 -13.18
CA GLY A 180 7.49 -16.23 -14.54
C GLY A 180 6.66 -14.95 -14.66
N GLY A 181 6.00 -14.53 -13.59
CA GLY A 181 5.08 -13.39 -13.62
C GLY A 181 3.80 -13.66 -14.40
N GLN A 182 3.35 -14.93 -14.41
CA GLN A 182 2.07 -15.37 -14.96
C GLN A 182 1.05 -15.53 -13.83
N LEU A 183 -0.25 -15.36 -14.12
CA LEU A 183 -1.31 -15.55 -13.12
C LEU A 183 -1.36 -16.97 -12.57
N GLU A 184 -0.97 -17.95 -13.38
CA GLU A 184 -0.89 -19.37 -13.02
C GLU A 184 0.12 -19.62 -11.89
N ASP A 185 1.06 -18.71 -11.67
CA ASP A 185 2.00 -18.76 -10.54
C ASP A 185 1.27 -18.74 -9.19
N LEU A 186 0.04 -18.19 -9.14
CA LEU A 186 -0.83 -18.21 -7.95
C LEU A 186 -1.28 -19.61 -7.54
N LEU A 187 -1.30 -20.56 -8.49
CA LEU A 187 -1.74 -21.93 -8.24
C LEU A 187 -0.64 -22.82 -7.66
N GLY A 188 0.58 -22.33 -7.56
CA GLY A 188 1.76 -23.10 -7.20
C GLY A 188 2.04 -23.26 -5.70
N GLY A 189 1.08 -23.02 -4.81
CA GLY A 189 1.19 -23.22 -3.36
C GLY A 189 1.94 -22.14 -2.59
N THR A 190 2.86 -21.43 -3.20
CA THR A 190 3.45 -20.18 -2.68
C THR A 190 2.93 -19.01 -3.49
N LEU A 191 2.46 -17.96 -2.82
CA LEU A 191 1.97 -16.76 -3.51
C LEU A 191 3.14 -15.82 -3.81
N PRO A 192 3.66 -15.78 -5.07
CA PRO A 192 4.81 -14.92 -5.42
C PRO A 192 4.35 -13.47 -5.64
N ILE A 193 3.74 -12.88 -4.61
CA ILE A 193 3.13 -11.56 -4.66
C ILE A 193 3.65 -10.61 -3.58
N HIS A 194 4.30 -11.14 -2.55
CA HIS A 194 4.76 -10.34 -1.41
C HIS A 194 6.23 -9.92 -1.56
N PRO A 195 6.58 -8.72 -1.08
CA PRO A 195 7.97 -8.27 -1.09
C PRO A 195 8.84 -9.15 -0.20
N ASN A 196 10.05 -9.49 -0.64
CA ASN A 196 11.09 -9.98 0.24
C ASN A 196 11.71 -8.82 1.05
N ASN A 197 12.74 -9.08 1.86
CA ASN A 197 13.40 -8.05 2.66
C ASN A 197 13.90 -6.85 1.83
N GLN A 198 14.41 -7.12 0.64
CA GLN A 198 14.87 -6.07 -0.28
C GLN A 198 13.70 -5.27 -0.85
N GLY A 199 12.60 -5.93 -1.21
CA GLY A 199 11.37 -5.29 -1.62
C GLY A 199 10.82 -4.36 -0.52
N HIS A 200 10.76 -4.84 0.74
CA HIS A 200 10.38 -3.99 1.86
C HIS A 200 11.32 -2.79 2.05
N ARG A 201 12.63 -2.97 1.82
CA ARG A 201 13.60 -1.87 1.89
C ARG A 201 13.36 -0.85 0.77
N VAL A 202 13.08 -1.29 -0.45
CA VAL A 202 12.76 -0.43 -1.60
C VAL A 202 11.47 0.36 -1.31
N ILE A 203 10.44 -0.29 -0.76
CA ILE A 203 9.21 0.40 -0.34
C ILE A 203 9.52 1.47 0.71
N ALA A 204 10.27 1.13 1.74
CA ALA A 204 10.59 2.09 2.81
C ALA A 204 11.30 3.33 2.27
N ASN A 205 12.30 3.14 1.41
CA ASN A 205 13.06 4.23 0.80
C ASN A 205 12.21 5.09 -0.14
N GLY A 206 11.34 4.44 -0.94
CA GLY A 206 10.46 5.13 -1.89
C GLY A 206 9.33 5.90 -1.22
N LEU A 207 8.76 5.36 -0.13
CA LEU A 207 7.60 5.95 0.54
C LEU A 207 7.99 7.07 1.52
N ALA A 208 9.13 6.98 2.21
CA ALA A 208 9.54 7.95 3.23
C ALA A 208 9.52 9.41 2.76
N PRO A 209 9.96 9.78 1.53
CA PRO A 209 9.89 11.17 1.05
C PRO A 209 8.45 11.72 0.91
N TYR A 210 7.47 10.88 0.65
CA TYR A 210 6.05 11.26 0.58
C TYR A 210 5.45 11.49 1.96
N LEU A 211 5.86 10.69 2.94
CA LEU A 211 5.42 10.80 4.33
C LEU A 211 6.05 12.02 5.00
N PHE A 212 7.36 12.20 4.82
CA PHE A 212 8.19 13.21 5.49
C PHE A 212 8.95 14.05 4.47
N PRO A 213 8.29 14.91 3.69
CA PRO A 213 8.97 15.77 2.73
C PRO A 213 9.92 16.72 3.47
N LYS A 214 11.12 16.87 2.92
CA LYS A 214 12.05 17.90 3.41
C LYS A 214 11.38 19.26 3.20
N THR A 215 11.21 20.02 4.28
CA THR A 215 10.81 21.42 4.17
C THR A 215 11.90 22.16 3.40
N SER A 216 11.58 22.67 2.21
CA SER A 216 12.46 23.62 1.53
C SER A 216 12.58 24.85 2.41
N VAL A 217 13.73 25.03 3.06
CA VAL A 217 14.07 26.31 3.70
C VAL A 217 14.19 27.30 2.57
N SER A 218 13.14 28.08 2.36
CA SER A 218 13.21 29.26 1.48
C SER A 218 14.28 30.17 2.03
N SER A 219 15.45 30.19 1.40
CA SER A 219 16.46 31.19 1.64
C SER A 219 15.92 32.54 1.14
N LYS A 220 15.19 33.25 1.99
CA LYS A 220 14.97 34.68 1.76
C LYS A 220 16.36 35.33 1.77
N LYS A 221 16.96 35.52 0.59
CA LYS A 221 18.05 36.46 0.44
C LYS A 221 17.51 37.81 0.88
N LYS A 222 17.96 38.30 2.05
CA LYS A 222 17.82 39.72 2.42
C LYS A 222 18.65 40.47 1.38
N LYS A 223 17.98 41.31 0.62
CA LYS A 223 18.60 42.42 -0.11
C LYS A 223 18.88 43.54 0.89
#